data_018a6a528ac5f78aed5c2422ea1b2981
#
_entry.id   018a6a528ac5f78aed5c2422ea1b2981
#
_cell.length_a   1.000
_cell.length_b   1.000
_cell.length_c   1.000
_cell.angle_alpha   90.00
_cell.angle_beta   90.00
_cell.angle_gamma   90.00
#
_symmetry.space_group_name_H-M   'P 1'
#
loop_
_entity.id
_entity.type
_entity.pdbx_description
1 polymer ?
#
loop_
_entity_poly.entity_id
_entity_poly.type
_entity_poly.pdbx_seq_one_letter_code
_entity_poly.pdbx_strand_id
1 'polypeptide(L)'
;GDTSELKSFSSTYVGSDSLAELMSEHPDTKYIVNTNDPDFWGDLAMSVLPTIALIAIMFYFMRQMMGANNRNMQFGKTNAKTNEATRPKVKFEDVAGVDEAVEELEEIRDFLSDPDRYRKLGAKIPRGVLLVGPPGTGKTLLAKAVAGEAGVPFFSISGSDFVEMFVGVGASRVRDLFKEAKSQAPSI
;
A
#
# COMPACT_ATOMS: atom_id res chain seq x y z
N GLY A 1 -7.21 -15.24 91.15
CA GLY A 1 -7.35 -15.61 89.80
C GLY A 1 -7.59 -14.38 88.95
N ASP A 2 -6.51 -13.84 88.38
CA ASP A 2 -6.62 -12.66 87.55
C ASP A 2 -6.60 -13.14 86.12
N THR A 3 -7.75 -13.14 85.48
CA THR A 3 -7.83 -13.41 84.03
C THR A 3 -7.56 -12.10 83.30
N SER A 4 -6.30 -11.90 83.02
CA SER A 4 -5.91 -10.85 82.08
C SER A 4 -6.56 -11.10 80.72
N GLU A 5 -7.57 -10.33 80.34
CA GLU A 5 -8.15 -10.32 79.00
C GLU A 5 -7.08 -9.95 78.00
N LEU A 6 -6.70 -10.92 77.21
CA LEU A 6 -5.82 -10.72 76.05
C LEU A 6 -6.54 -9.85 75.02
N LYS A 7 -6.25 -8.54 75.03
CA LYS A 7 -6.73 -7.62 73.98
C LYS A 7 -5.88 -7.80 72.75
N SER A 8 -6.44 -8.29 71.68
CA SER A 8 -5.83 -8.27 70.37
C SER A 8 -5.94 -6.87 69.74
N PHE A 9 -4.87 -6.35 69.27
CA PHE A 9 -4.87 -5.13 68.48
C PHE A 9 -4.20 -5.41 67.12
N SER A 10 -4.62 -4.70 66.09
CA SER A 10 -3.96 -4.75 64.80
C SER A 10 -3.39 -3.37 64.46
N SER A 11 -2.20 -3.34 63.94
CA SER A 11 -1.56 -2.12 63.48
C SER A 11 -0.92 -2.37 62.12
N THR A 12 -1.01 -1.42 61.22
CA THR A 12 -0.32 -1.50 59.93
C THR A 12 1.09 -0.98 60.07
N TYR A 13 2.03 -1.81 59.71
CA TYR A 13 3.43 -1.47 59.74
C TYR A 13 3.90 -0.93 58.38
N VAL A 14 4.40 0.28 58.36
CA VAL A 14 4.98 0.91 57.15
C VAL A 14 6.49 0.85 57.27
N GLY A 15 7.05 -0.27 56.86
CA GLY A 15 8.41 -0.69 56.80
C GLY A 15 9.51 0.31 57.22
N SER A 16 10.06 0.06 58.38
CA SER A 16 11.41 0.52 58.79
C SER A 16 12.06 -0.53 59.69
N ASP A 17 13.36 -0.55 59.72
CA ASP A 17 14.18 -1.56 60.43
C ASP A 17 13.91 -1.64 61.95
N SER A 18 13.13 -0.70 62.50
CA SER A 18 12.81 -0.64 63.92
C SER A 18 11.87 -1.75 64.41
N LEU A 19 11.16 -2.46 63.54
CA LEU A 19 10.28 -3.55 63.97
C LEU A 19 11.07 -4.75 64.48
N ALA A 20 12.12 -5.11 63.80
CA ALA A 20 12.97 -6.22 64.21
C ALA A 20 13.66 -5.93 65.55
N GLU A 21 13.99 -4.68 65.80
CA GLU A 21 14.59 -4.21 67.06
C GLU A 21 13.57 -4.25 68.21
N LEU A 22 12.36 -3.74 67.99
CA LEU A 22 11.25 -3.82 68.94
C LEU A 22 10.84 -5.27 69.27
N MET A 23 10.90 -6.16 68.27
CA MET A 23 10.62 -7.59 68.46
C MET A 23 11.67 -8.28 69.27
N SER A 24 12.93 -7.86 69.20
CA SER A 24 14.01 -8.39 70.00
C SER A 24 13.97 -7.94 71.47
N GLU A 25 13.35 -6.77 71.73
CA GLU A 25 13.24 -6.18 73.05
C GLU A 25 12.07 -6.78 73.86
N HIS A 26 11.08 -7.41 73.20
CA HIS A 26 9.90 -8.03 73.82
C HIS A 26 9.71 -9.50 73.40
N PRO A 27 10.55 -10.44 73.81
CA PRO A 27 10.49 -11.83 73.36
C PRO A 27 9.26 -12.63 73.79
N ASP A 28 8.53 -12.17 74.80
CA ASP A 28 7.35 -12.85 75.32
C ASP A 28 6.04 -12.48 74.63
N THR A 29 6.09 -11.60 73.62
CA THR A 29 4.92 -11.17 72.89
C THR A 29 4.66 -12.03 71.69
N LYS A 30 3.54 -12.75 71.67
CA LYS A 30 3.07 -13.49 70.47
C LYS A 30 2.53 -12.51 69.42
N TYR A 31 3.21 -12.42 68.31
CA TYR A 31 2.72 -11.66 67.14
C TYR A 31 2.50 -12.62 65.96
N ILE A 32 1.52 -12.27 65.17
CA ILE A 32 1.22 -12.95 63.88
C ILE A 32 1.38 -11.91 62.81
N VAL A 33 2.35 -12.10 61.95
CA VAL A 33 2.53 -11.28 60.76
C VAL A 33 1.55 -11.79 59.68
N ASN A 34 0.55 -10.99 59.36
CA ASN A 34 -0.35 -11.29 58.27
C ASN A 34 0.26 -10.68 56.97
N THR A 35 0.89 -11.51 56.19
CA THR A 35 1.47 -11.10 54.89
C THR A 35 0.46 -11.17 53.72
N ASN A 36 -0.78 -11.46 54.05
CA ASN A 36 -1.82 -11.51 53.03
C ASN A 36 -2.27 -10.08 52.74
N ASP A 37 -1.65 -9.43 51.79
CA ASP A 37 -2.02 -8.11 51.30
C ASP A 37 -3.24 -8.30 50.38
N PRO A 38 -4.47 -7.98 50.81
CA PRO A 38 -5.67 -8.21 50.01
C PRO A 38 -5.72 -7.33 48.77
N ASP A 39 -4.90 -6.29 48.72
CA ASP A 39 -4.86 -5.29 47.66
C ASP A 39 -3.72 -5.46 46.66
N PHE A 40 -2.92 -6.51 46.78
CA PHE A 40 -1.81 -6.78 45.83
C PHE A 40 -2.28 -6.74 44.36
N TRP A 41 -3.42 -7.35 44.08
CA TRP A 41 -3.98 -7.36 42.72
C TRP A 41 -4.56 -5.99 42.34
N GLY A 42 -5.05 -5.23 43.29
CA GLY A 42 -5.53 -3.85 43.13
C GLY A 42 -4.39 -2.91 42.77
N ASP A 43 -3.29 -2.96 43.52
CA ASP A 43 -2.09 -2.15 43.30
C ASP A 43 -1.40 -2.51 41.99
N LEU A 44 -1.30 -3.80 41.69
CA LEU A 44 -0.78 -4.27 40.40
C LEU A 44 -1.64 -3.77 39.24
N ALA A 45 -2.97 -3.86 39.36
CA ALA A 45 -3.87 -3.36 38.33
C ALA A 45 -3.73 -1.85 38.15
N MET A 46 -3.68 -1.08 39.26
CA MET A 46 -3.52 0.37 39.22
C MET A 46 -2.20 0.82 38.58
N SER A 47 -1.13 0.07 38.75
CA SER A 47 0.18 0.40 38.16
C SER A 47 0.31 -0.05 36.70
N VAL A 48 -0.29 -1.18 36.31
CA VAL A 48 -0.16 -1.76 34.97
C VAL A 48 -1.20 -1.19 33.99
N LEU A 49 -2.42 -0.88 34.44
CA LEU A 49 -3.50 -0.36 33.60
C LEU A 49 -3.14 0.93 32.85
N PRO A 50 -2.52 1.96 33.48
CA PRO A 50 -2.10 3.17 32.78
C PRO A 50 -1.06 2.88 31.69
N THR A 51 -0.15 1.96 31.95
CA THR A 51 0.89 1.58 31.00
C THR A 51 0.31 0.88 29.78
N ILE A 52 -0.64 -0.05 29.98
CA ILE A 52 -1.35 -0.73 28.89
C ILE A 52 -2.18 0.28 28.09
N ALA A 53 -2.88 1.21 28.76
CA ALA A 53 -3.65 2.25 28.12
C ALA A 53 -2.76 3.14 27.24
N LEU A 54 -1.58 3.52 27.72
CA LEU A 54 -0.63 4.34 27.00
C LEU A 54 -0.08 3.61 25.75
N ILE A 55 0.24 2.32 25.89
CA ILE A 55 0.66 1.47 24.77
C ILE A 55 -0.47 1.33 23.73
N ALA A 56 -1.71 1.13 24.18
CA ALA A 56 -2.86 1.01 23.29
C ALA A 56 -3.12 2.32 22.50
N ILE A 57 -3.02 3.46 23.19
CA ILE A 57 -3.14 4.79 22.56
C ILE A 57 -2.00 5.00 21.55
N MET A 58 -0.76 4.68 21.92
CA MET A 58 0.38 4.79 21.01
C MET A 58 0.20 3.90 19.78
N PHE A 59 -0.27 2.66 19.97
CA PHE A 59 -0.54 1.74 18.88
C PHE A 59 -1.68 2.22 17.98
N TYR A 60 -2.72 2.82 18.56
CA TYR A 60 -3.82 3.45 17.83
C TYR A 60 -3.30 4.61 16.96
N PHE A 61 -2.52 5.52 17.53
CA PHE A 61 -1.91 6.63 16.77
C PHE A 61 -0.94 6.15 15.70
N MET A 62 -0.12 5.12 16.01
CA MET A 62 0.80 4.55 15.03
C MET A 62 0.05 3.91 13.85
N ARG A 63 -1.05 3.23 14.12
CA ARG A 63 -1.91 2.66 13.08
C ARG A 63 -2.61 3.74 12.24
N GLN A 64 -3.00 4.83 12.87
CA GLN A 64 -3.58 5.99 12.19
C GLN A 64 -2.53 6.73 11.33
N MET A 65 -1.31 6.90 11.83
CA MET A 65 -0.21 7.49 11.06
C MET A 65 0.24 6.61 9.90
N MET A 66 0.31 5.29 10.08
CA MET A 66 0.60 4.35 8.99
C MET A 66 -0.47 4.38 7.89
N GLY A 67 -1.75 4.54 8.27
CA GLY A 67 -2.84 4.71 7.30
C GLY A 67 -2.78 6.04 6.54
N ALA A 68 -2.32 7.11 7.18
CA ALA A 68 -2.14 8.41 6.55
C ALA A 68 -0.88 8.48 5.67
N ASN A 69 0.20 7.80 6.07
CA ASN A 69 1.46 7.81 5.33
C ASN A 69 1.38 7.01 4.01
N ASN A 70 0.50 6.00 3.94
CA ASN A 70 0.20 5.30 2.68
C ASN A 70 -0.48 6.22 1.64
N ARG A 71 -1.17 7.28 2.06
CA ARG A 71 -1.72 8.29 1.14
C ARG A 71 -0.63 9.20 0.56
N ASN A 72 0.41 9.50 1.33
CA ASN A 72 1.51 10.35 0.85
C ASN A 72 2.50 9.59 -0.04
N MET A 73 2.68 8.28 0.13
CA MET A 73 3.42 7.45 -0.83
C MET A 73 2.63 7.15 -2.12
N GLN A 74 1.31 7.34 -2.11
CA GLN A 74 0.48 7.28 -3.30
C GLN A 74 0.50 8.55 -4.15
N PHE A 75 1.15 9.65 -3.72
CA PHE A 75 1.37 10.79 -4.60
C PHE A 75 2.30 10.46 -5.78
N GLY A 76 3.17 9.46 -5.66
CA GLY A 76 3.93 8.91 -6.80
C GLY A 76 3.15 7.87 -7.62
N LYS A 77 2.15 7.24 -7.01
CA LYS A 77 1.06 6.51 -7.68
C LYS A 77 -0.15 7.44 -7.72
N THR A 78 0.00 8.59 -8.38
CA THR A 78 -1.20 9.25 -8.89
C THR A 78 -2.02 8.15 -9.53
N ASN A 79 -3.34 8.15 -9.30
CA ASN A 79 -4.28 7.58 -10.24
C ASN A 79 -4.03 8.24 -11.61
N ALA A 80 -2.85 8.06 -12.19
CA ALA A 80 -2.81 7.75 -13.57
C ALA A 80 -3.94 6.72 -13.64
N LYS A 81 -5.12 7.09 -14.09
CA LYS A 81 -6.04 6.15 -14.72
C LYS A 81 -5.08 5.22 -15.37
N THR A 82 -4.86 4.07 -14.74
CA THR A 82 -4.03 3.01 -15.26
C THR A 82 -4.41 3.08 -16.70
N ASN A 83 -3.45 3.24 -17.60
CA ASN A 83 -3.78 3.22 -19.01
C ASN A 83 -4.34 1.83 -19.17
N GLU A 84 -5.62 1.70 -18.74
CA GLU A 84 -6.35 0.44 -18.81
C GLU A 84 -6.25 0.11 -20.26
N ALA A 85 -5.59 -1.01 -20.52
CA ALA A 85 -5.52 -1.58 -21.82
C ALA A 85 -6.95 -1.56 -22.38
N THR A 86 -7.27 -0.48 -23.03
CA THR A 86 -8.58 -0.31 -23.62
C THR A 86 -8.50 -1.09 -24.91
N ARG A 87 -9.31 -2.10 -25.06
CA ARG A 87 -9.51 -2.70 -26.38
C ARG A 87 -10.46 -1.78 -27.13
N PRO A 88 -9.97 -0.94 -28.03
CA PRO A 88 -10.81 0.01 -28.73
C PRO A 88 -11.80 -0.76 -29.61
N LYS A 89 -13.01 -0.28 -29.68
CA LYS A 89 -14.04 -0.80 -30.60
C LYS A 89 -13.99 -0.13 -31.95
N VAL A 90 -13.14 0.87 -32.09
CA VAL A 90 -12.93 1.63 -33.33
C VAL A 90 -12.29 0.73 -34.36
N LYS A 91 -12.77 0.80 -35.61
CA LYS A 91 -12.30 0.06 -36.76
C LYS A 91 -11.85 0.99 -37.88
N PHE A 92 -11.24 0.44 -38.92
CA PHE A 92 -10.84 1.23 -40.09
C PHE A 92 -12.01 1.88 -40.78
N GLU A 93 -13.20 1.27 -40.75
CA GLU A 93 -14.46 1.83 -41.29
C GLU A 93 -14.87 3.16 -40.60
N ASP A 94 -14.41 3.38 -39.37
CA ASP A 94 -14.66 4.61 -38.61
C ASP A 94 -13.68 5.74 -38.96
N VAL A 95 -12.70 5.46 -39.82
CA VAL A 95 -11.64 6.42 -40.19
C VAL A 95 -11.83 6.78 -41.64
N ALA A 96 -12.09 8.07 -41.94
CA ALA A 96 -12.34 8.55 -43.28
C ALA A 96 -11.19 9.45 -43.78
N GLY A 97 -10.96 9.39 -45.10
CA GLY A 97 -10.09 10.36 -45.79
C GLY A 97 -8.57 10.12 -45.62
N VAL A 98 -8.18 8.89 -45.25
CA VAL A 98 -6.77 8.49 -45.10
C VAL A 98 -6.55 7.09 -45.65
N ASP A 99 -7.13 6.75 -46.77
CA ASP A 99 -7.16 5.39 -47.34
C ASP A 99 -5.76 4.83 -47.57
N GLU A 100 -4.81 5.64 -48.06
CA GLU A 100 -3.41 5.24 -48.27
C GLU A 100 -2.72 4.85 -46.91
N ALA A 101 -2.98 5.60 -45.85
CA ALA A 101 -2.42 5.29 -44.53
C ALA A 101 -3.05 4.03 -43.91
N VAL A 102 -4.33 3.78 -44.21
CA VAL A 102 -5.02 2.55 -43.78
C VAL A 102 -4.40 1.35 -44.49
N GLU A 103 -4.14 1.39 -45.80
CA GLU A 103 -3.54 0.32 -46.56
C GLU A 103 -2.15 -0.05 -46.02
N GLU A 104 -1.30 0.93 -45.70
CA GLU A 104 0.02 0.68 -45.07
C GLU A 104 -0.11 0.05 -43.66
N LEU A 105 -1.14 0.36 -42.94
CA LEU A 105 -1.36 -0.15 -41.59
C LEU A 105 -2.05 -1.52 -41.55
N GLU A 106 -2.66 -1.95 -42.64
CA GLU A 106 -3.24 -3.29 -42.76
C GLU A 106 -2.19 -4.40 -42.58
N GLU A 107 -0.99 -4.21 -43.10
CA GLU A 107 0.12 -5.18 -42.90
C GLU A 107 0.47 -5.31 -41.41
N ILE A 108 0.43 -4.20 -40.68
CA ILE A 108 0.72 -4.22 -39.23
C ILE A 108 -0.43 -4.87 -38.47
N ARG A 109 -1.69 -4.58 -38.84
CA ARG A 109 -2.87 -5.24 -38.28
C ARG A 109 -2.77 -6.76 -38.44
N ASP A 110 -2.45 -7.24 -39.65
CA ASP A 110 -2.37 -8.66 -39.96
C ASP A 110 -1.28 -9.34 -39.13
N PHE A 111 -0.13 -8.68 -38.99
CA PHE A 111 0.92 -9.17 -38.11
C PHE A 111 0.49 -9.27 -36.65
N LEU A 112 -0.19 -8.24 -36.13
CA LEU A 112 -0.65 -8.23 -34.73
C LEU A 112 -1.74 -9.28 -34.48
N SER A 113 -2.54 -9.59 -35.51
CA SER A 113 -3.58 -10.61 -35.42
C SER A 113 -3.04 -12.04 -35.42
N ASP A 114 -1.98 -12.32 -36.22
CA ASP A 114 -1.34 -13.64 -36.29
C ASP A 114 0.21 -13.53 -36.34
N PRO A 115 0.85 -13.21 -35.21
CA PRO A 115 2.31 -13.03 -35.16
C PRO A 115 3.09 -14.28 -35.51
N ASP A 116 2.55 -15.46 -35.24
CA ASP A 116 3.28 -16.73 -35.42
C ASP A 116 3.40 -17.12 -36.89
N ARG A 117 2.43 -16.78 -37.71
CA ARG A 117 2.48 -16.96 -39.14
C ARG A 117 3.63 -16.17 -39.75
N TYR A 118 3.75 -14.91 -39.39
CA TYR A 118 4.82 -14.04 -39.93
C TYR A 118 6.21 -14.43 -39.43
N ARG A 119 6.33 -14.86 -38.17
CA ARG A 119 7.60 -15.37 -37.62
C ARG A 119 8.10 -16.60 -38.36
N LYS A 120 7.21 -17.54 -38.69
CA LYS A 120 7.56 -18.75 -39.46
C LYS A 120 8.05 -18.43 -40.85
N LEU A 121 7.58 -17.37 -41.44
CA LEU A 121 8.00 -16.88 -42.75
C LEU A 121 9.30 -16.06 -42.72
N GLY A 122 9.86 -15.81 -41.52
CA GLY A 122 11.06 -15.01 -41.34
C GLY A 122 10.87 -13.50 -41.55
N ALA A 123 9.64 -13.04 -41.56
CA ALA A 123 9.31 -11.63 -41.71
C ALA A 123 9.87 -10.79 -40.55
N LYS A 124 10.51 -9.67 -40.87
CA LYS A 124 10.95 -8.67 -39.90
C LYS A 124 9.89 -7.60 -39.78
N ILE A 125 9.27 -7.53 -38.61
CA ILE A 125 8.22 -6.59 -38.34
C ILE A 125 8.78 -5.26 -37.89
N PRO A 126 8.21 -4.12 -38.32
CA PRO A 126 8.57 -2.82 -37.79
C PRO A 126 8.25 -2.75 -36.29
N ARG A 127 9.21 -2.27 -35.50
CA ARG A 127 9.06 -2.14 -34.05
C ARG A 127 8.31 -0.89 -33.63
N GLY A 128 7.97 -0.04 -34.58
CA GLY A 128 7.23 1.19 -34.35
C GLY A 128 6.87 1.88 -35.65
N VAL A 129 5.81 2.65 -35.62
CA VAL A 129 5.30 3.46 -36.72
C VAL A 129 5.21 4.90 -36.27
N LEU A 130 5.62 5.82 -37.13
CA LEU A 130 5.51 7.25 -36.89
C LEU A 130 4.36 7.82 -37.74
N LEU A 131 3.31 8.29 -37.09
CA LEU A 131 2.20 8.99 -37.72
C LEU A 131 2.47 10.51 -37.71
N VAL A 132 2.66 11.08 -38.87
CA VAL A 132 2.96 12.51 -39.06
C VAL A 132 1.78 13.22 -39.71
N GLY A 133 1.49 14.44 -39.24
CA GLY A 133 0.43 15.29 -39.80
C GLY A 133 0.01 16.41 -38.87
N PRO A 134 -0.78 17.39 -39.34
CA PRO A 134 -1.29 18.47 -38.50
C PRO A 134 -2.13 17.98 -37.31
N PRO A 135 -2.34 18.80 -36.28
CA PRO A 135 -3.26 18.46 -35.19
C PRO A 135 -4.68 18.29 -35.74
N GLY A 136 -5.43 17.33 -35.16
CA GLY A 136 -6.83 17.09 -35.54
C GLY A 136 -7.03 16.17 -36.74
N THR A 137 -5.99 15.67 -37.41
CA THR A 137 -6.12 14.77 -38.59
C THR A 137 -6.46 13.31 -38.28
N GLY A 138 -6.78 12.98 -37.03
CA GLY A 138 -7.20 11.63 -36.65
C GLY A 138 -6.08 10.62 -36.39
N LYS A 139 -4.79 11.02 -36.24
CA LYS A 139 -3.67 10.12 -36.00
C LYS A 139 -3.90 9.12 -34.85
N THR A 140 -4.37 9.60 -33.72
CA THR A 140 -4.67 8.75 -32.55
C THR A 140 -5.89 7.85 -32.82
N LEU A 141 -6.85 8.30 -33.59
CA LEU A 141 -8.02 7.50 -34.01
C LEU A 141 -7.57 6.34 -34.89
N LEU A 142 -6.72 6.62 -35.87
CA LEU A 142 -6.13 5.62 -36.76
C LEU A 142 -5.34 4.56 -35.98
N ALA A 143 -4.51 4.96 -35.02
CA ALA A 143 -3.77 4.02 -34.16
C ALA A 143 -4.73 3.14 -33.33
N LYS A 144 -5.84 3.72 -32.83
CA LYS A 144 -6.89 2.95 -32.13
C LYS A 144 -7.62 1.99 -33.07
N ALA A 145 -7.83 2.38 -34.33
CA ALA A 145 -8.47 1.53 -35.33
C ALA A 145 -7.62 0.28 -35.62
N VAL A 146 -6.31 0.44 -35.77
CA VAL A 146 -5.39 -0.70 -35.91
C VAL A 146 -5.51 -1.68 -34.73
N ALA A 147 -5.53 -1.16 -33.51
CA ALA A 147 -5.66 -2.00 -32.32
C ALA A 147 -7.03 -2.69 -32.24
N GLY A 148 -8.10 -1.97 -32.64
CA GLY A 148 -9.46 -2.52 -32.67
C GLY A 148 -9.65 -3.59 -33.74
N GLU A 149 -9.07 -3.42 -34.92
CA GLU A 149 -9.07 -4.44 -35.98
C GLU A 149 -8.26 -5.66 -35.60
N ALA A 150 -7.05 -5.47 -35.04
CA ALA A 150 -6.20 -6.56 -34.59
C ALA A 150 -6.71 -7.24 -33.30
N GLY A 151 -7.67 -6.65 -32.59
CA GLY A 151 -8.20 -7.17 -31.33
C GLY A 151 -7.20 -7.13 -30.17
N VAL A 152 -6.17 -6.27 -30.26
CA VAL A 152 -5.11 -6.15 -29.27
C VAL A 152 -5.32 -4.96 -28.32
N PRO A 153 -4.73 -5.00 -27.11
CA PRO A 153 -4.76 -3.88 -26.17
C PRO A 153 -4.07 -2.63 -26.73
N PHE A 154 -4.65 -1.48 -26.46
CA PHE A 154 -4.11 -0.17 -26.83
C PHE A 154 -3.72 0.62 -25.58
N PHE A 155 -2.48 1.09 -25.56
CA PHE A 155 -1.93 1.94 -24.53
C PHE A 155 -1.56 3.30 -25.13
N SER A 156 -1.88 4.39 -24.43
CA SER A 156 -1.50 5.72 -24.90
C SER A 156 -0.99 6.58 -23.74
N ILE A 157 -0.01 7.39 -24.05
CA ILE A 157 0.54 8.36 -23.12
C ILE A 157 0.77 9.66 -23.86
N SER A 158 0.46 10.79 -23.23
CA SER A 158 0.70 12.10 -23.80
C SER A 158 2.13 12.56 -23.53
N GLY A 159 2.70 13.33 -24.45
CA GLY A 159 4.01 13.98 -24.23
C GLY A 159 4.00 14.89 -23.00
N SER A 160 2.87 15.52 -22.66
CA SER A 160 2.69 16.30 -21.44
C SER A 160 2.84 15.48 -20.16
N ASP A 161 2.55 14.19 -20.20
CA ASP A 161 2.63 13.30 -19.02
C ASP A 161 4.09 13.01 -18.63
N PHE A 162 5.05 13.32 -19.52
CA PHE A 162 6.49 13.24 -19.25
C PHE A 162 7.05 14.52 -18.62
N VAL A 163 6.38 15.66 -18.82
CA VAL A 163 6.79 16.96 -18.29
C VAL A 163 6.20 17.11 -16.90
N GLU A 164 6.85 16.50 -15.91
CA GLU A 164 6.41 16.59 -14.52
C GLU A 164 7.32 17.51 -13.71
N MET A 165 6.71 18.20 -12.73
CA MET A 165 7.43 19.08 -11.80
C MET A 165 8.46 18.34 -10.93
N PHE A 166 8.39 17.01 -10.84
CA PHE A 166 9.28 16.22 -10.00
C PHE A 166 10.22 15.34 -10.83
N VAL A 167 11.51 15.48 -10.57
CA VAL A 167 12.55 14.69 -11.23
C VAL A 167 12.34 13.20 -10.98
N GLY A 168 12.30 12.41 -12.04
CA GLY A 168 12.22 10.95 -11.99
C GLY A 168 10.81 10.33 -12.10
N VAL A 169 9.74 11.10 -11.92
CA VAL A 169 8.37 10.56 -12.01
C VAL A 169 8.00 10.22 -13.45
N GLY A 170 8.36 11.06 -14.42
CA GLY A 170 8.13 10.79 -15.84
C GLY A 170 8.79 9.49 -16.32
N ALA A 171 10.03 9.23 -15.91
CA ALA A 171 10.75 8.02 -16.27
C ALA A 171 10.14 6.74 -15.65
N SER A 172 9.56 6.81 -14.46
CA SER A 172 8.87 5.67 -13.86
C SER A 172 7.57 5.36 -14.58
N ARG A 173 6.81 6.37 -15.01
CA ARG A 173 5.57 6.18 -15.78
C ARG A 173 5.82 5.48 -17.11
N VAL A 174 6.88 5.86 -17.82
CA VAL A 174 7.27 5.19 -19.08
C VAL A 174 7.60 3.73 -18.82
N ARG A 175 8.40 3.45 -17.79
CA ARG A 175 8.75 2.06 -17.45
C ARG A 175 7.52 1.23 -17.07
N ASP A 176 6.60 1.80 -16.31
CA ASP A 176 5.39 1.12 -15.89
C ASP A 176 4.46 0.86 -17.09
N LEU A 177 4.32 1.83 -18.02
CA LEU A 177 3.59 1.65 -19.26
C LEU A 177 4.15 0.48 -20.10
N PHE A 178 5.46 0.46 -20.33
CA PHE A 178 6.09 -0.64 -21.10
C PHE A 178 6.03 -1.98 -20.37
N LYS A 179 6.09 -1.98 -19.05
CA LYS A 179 5.92 -3.20 -18.25
C LYS A 179 4.51 -3.78 -18.44
N GLU A 180 3.51 -2.92 -18.38
CA GLU A 180 2.11 -3.30 -18.57
C GLU A 180 1.86 -3.76 -20.02
N ALA A 181 2.30 -3.00 -21.01
CA ALA A 181 2.17 -3.37 -22.41
C ALA A 181 2.83 -4.72 -22.74
N LYS A 182 4.01 -4.99 -22.15
CA LYS A 182 4.68 -6.29 -22.32
C LYS A 182 3.93 -7.45 -21.67
N SER A 183 3.24 -7.20 -20.55
CA SER A 183 2.46 -8.25 -19.86
C SER A 183 1.23 -8.67 -20.67
N GLN A 184 0.77 -7.80 -21.58
CA GLN A 184 -0.40 -8.01 -22.42
C GLN A 184 -0.04 -8.11 -23.92
N ALA A 185 1.19 -8.47 -24.25
CA ALA A 185 1.63 -8.62 -25.65
C ALA A 185 0.87 -9.73 -26.39
N PRO A 186 0.53 -9.54 -27.70
CA PRO A 186 0.79 -8.36 -28.51
C PRO A 186 -0.10 -7.16 -28.14
N SER A 187 0.45 -5.94 -28.19
CA SER A 187 -0.23 -4.71 -27.82
C SER A 187 0.30 -3.51 -28.64
N ILE A 188 -0.48 -2.49 -28.78
CA ILE A 188 -0.12 -1.21 -29.39
C ILE A 188 0.00 -0.14 -28.30
#